data_5311e8daaebda4f478d74af1a8524f13
#
_entry.id   5311e8daaebda4f478d74af1a8524f13
#
_cell.length_a   1.000
_cell.length_b   1.000
_cell.length_c   1.000
_cell.angle_alpha   90.00
_cell.angle_beta   90.00
_cell.angle_gamma   90.00
#
_symmetry.space_group_name_H-M   'P 1'
#
loop_
_entity.id
_entity.type
_entity.pdbx_description
1 polymer ?
#
loop_
_entity_poly.entity_id
_entity_poly.type
_entity_poly.pdbx_seq_one_letter_code
_entity_poly.pdbx_strand_id
1 'polypeptide(L)'
;MAKKKRLKIALIGYGAISQMLFDVFREKKPAIDIVGVLVRPGRAKATQKQVGAKVAVVESLKALLKLKPDVVVEAASQQAVRDWGETILKKGIDLMVIATGAYGDPKLYACHIKAAEKSGARLRLPSGAIAGLDGLLAMRHDSLSRVKYVSIKPPHAWSGTPAETDFDLPSIKVPTVIFRGTPADAGRLYPKNANLAVTVALCGAGLDRTEIELVADPTLPPGTNASRLEVEGDSGELKMERLGRAMPDNPKTGVLTALTMADDLMKMVRASDW
;
A
#
# COMPACT_ATOMS: atom_id res chain seq x y z
N MET A 1 -13.19 -35.21 -5.81
CA MET A 1 -12.41 -33.97 -6.03
C MET A 1 -11.81 -33.52 -4.71
N ALA A 2 -10.49 -33.38 -4.60
CA ALA A 2 -9.85 -32.88 -3.39
C ALA A 2 -10.32 -31.43 -3.13
N LYS A 3 -10.77 -31.15 -1.91
CA LYS A 3 -11.21 -29.83 -1.49
C LYS A 3 -10.02 -28.88 -1.62
N LYS A 4 -10.07 -27.91 -2.56
CA LYS A 4 -8.98 -26.94 -2.76
C LYS A 4 -8.71 -26.25 -1.42
N LYS A 5 -7.48 -26.29 -0.93
CA LYS A 5 -7.08 -25.65 0.35
C LYS A 5 -7.41 -24.17 0.26
N ARG A 6 -8.15 -23.62 1.23
CA ARG A 6 -8.45 -22.19 1.31
C ARG A 6 -7.23 -21.45 1.84
N LEU A 7 -6.94 -20.29 1.28
CA LEU A 7 -5.87 -19.41 1.72
C LEU A 7 -6.26 -18.76 3.06
N LYS A 8 -5.45 -18.92 4.08
CA LYS A 8 -5.65 -18.28 5.38
C LYS A 8 -4.89 -16.95 5.42
N ILE A 9 -5.60 -15.85 5.60
CA ILE A 9 -4.97 -14.55 5.77
C ILE A 9 -5.24 -14.00 7.17
N ALA A 10 -4.31 -13.23 7.69
CA ALA A 10 -4.49 -12.44 8.91
C ALA A 10 -4.18 -10.97 8.62
N LEU A 11 -4.94 -10.06 9.22
CA LEU A 11 -4.78 -8.63 8.99
C LEU A 11 -4.07 -7.96 10.17
N ILE A 12 -3.20 -7.01 9.89
CA ILE A 12 -2.67 -6.05 10.87
C ILE A 12 -3.38 -4.72 10.65
N GLY A 13 -4.16 -4.31 11.65
CA GLY A 13 -5.04 -3.14 11.56
C GLY A 13 -6.46 -3.48 11.12
N TYR A 14 -7.41 -2.66 11.58
CA TYR A 14 -8.82 -2.74 11.20
C TYR A 14 -9.35 -1.34 10.89
N GLY A 15 -8.74 -0.70 9.89
CA GLY A 15 -9.15 0.58 9.32
C GLY A 15 -9.96 0.39 8.03
N ALA A 16 -10.20 1.50 7.30
CA ALA A 16 -11.01 1.52 6.08
C ALA A 16 -10.58 0.48 5.03
N ILE A 17 -9.26 0.27 4.83
CA ILE A 17 -8.76 -0.75 3.88
C ILE A 17 -9.17 -2.15 4.32
N SER A 18 -8.95 -2.51 5.60
CA SER A 18 -9.32 -3.83 6.11
C SER A 18 -10.83 -4.06 6.05
N GLN A 19 -11.64 -3.06 6.39
CA GLN A 19 -13.09 -3.14 6.30
C GLN A 19 -13.56 -3.40 4.86
N MET A 20 -12.99 -2.70 3.90
CA MET A 20 -13.30 -2.92 2.49
C MET A 20 -12.87 -4.32 2.01
N LEU A 21 -11.75 -4.87 2.49
CA LEU A 21 -11.37 -6.27 2.21
C LEU A 21 -12.44 -7.25 2.72
N PHE A 22 -12.97 -7.03 3.93
CA PHE A 22 -14.07 -7.84 4.45
C PHE A 22 -15.33 -7.74 3.56
N ASP A 23 -15.67 -6.55 3.09
CA ASP A 23 -16.86 -6.35 2.24
C ASP A 23 -16.68 -7.01 0.86
N VAL A 24 -15.54 -6.81 0.21
CA VAL A 24 -15.23 -7.46 -1.06
C VAL A 24 -15.26 -8.99 -0.93
N PHE A 25 -14.68 -9.55 0.13
CA PHE A 25 -14.65 -11.01 0.30
C PHE A 25 -16.00 -11.58 0.72
N ARG A 26 -16.85 -10.81 1.40
CA ARG A 26 -18.24 -11.20 1.69
C ARG A 26 -19.05 -11.28 0.40
N GLU A 27 -18.86 -10.33 -0.51
CA GLU A 27 -19.53 -10.28 -1.80
C GLU A 27 -19.02 -11.36 -2.78
N LYS A 28 -17.70 -11.37 -3.02
CA LYS A 28 -17.05 -12.23 -4.05
C LYS A 28 -16.86 -13.67 -3.60
N LYS A 29 -16.87 -13.95 -2.29
CA LYS A 29 -16.72 -15.28 -1.68
C LYS A 29 -15.51 -16.07 -2.22
N PRO A 30 -14.31 -15.49 -2.29
CA PRO A 30 -13.12 -16.21 -2.77
C PRO A 30 -12.76 -17.39 -1.85
N ALA A 31 -11.88 -18.27 -2.32
CA ALA A 31 -11.33 -19.35 -1.49
C ALA A 31 -10.31 -18.83 -0.46
N ILE A 32 -10.66 -17.75 0.24
CA ILE A 32 -9.85 -17.06 1.26
C ILE A 32 -10.60 -17.06 2.59
N ASP A 33 -9.89 -17.30 3.68
CA ASP A 33 -10.39 -17.19 5.04
C ASP A 33 -9.60 -16.12 5.81
N ILE A 34 -10.26 -15.08 6.29
CA ILE A 34 -9.67 -14.15 7.25
C ILE A 34 -9.72 -14.82 8.60
N VAL A 35 -8.57 -15.33 9.08
CA VAL A 35 -8.49 -16.08 10.33
C VAL A 35 -8.29 -15.20 11.56
N GLY A 36 -7.77 -13.99 11.37
CA GLY A 36 -7.58 -13.07 12.49
C GLY A 36 -7.26 -11.64 12.09
N VAL A 37 -7.46 -10.74 13.06
CA VAL A 37 -7.14 -9.32 12.96
C VAL A 37 -6.34 -8.91 14.20
N LEU A 38 -5.16 -8.32 14.00
CA LEU A 38 -4.36 -7.70 15.04
C LEU A 38 -4.75 -6.23 15.16
N VAL A 39 -5.17 -5.83 16.34
CA VAL A 39 -5.51 -4.44 16.68
C VAL A 39 -4.66 -3.93 17.84
N ARG A 40 -4.65 -2.61 18.01
CA ARG A 40 -3.99 -1.97 19.15
C ARG A 40 -4.67 -2.40 20.47
N PRO A 41 -3.93 -2.46 21.59
CA PRO A 41 -4.49 -2.74 22.91
C PRO A 41 -5.74 -1.91 23.20
N GLY A 42 -6.75 -2.56 23.82
CA GLY A 42 -8.05 -1.95 24.14
C GLY A 42 -9.05 -1.87 22.98
N ARG A 43 -8.70 -2.27 21.76
CA ARG A 43 -9.61 -2.21 20.60
C ARG A 43 -10.27 -3.56 20.27
N ALA A 44 -9.82 -4.67 20.89
CA ALA A 44 -10.28 -6.02 20.53
C ALA A 44 -11.80 -6.18 20.67
N LYS A 45 -12.39 -5.75 21.78
CA LYS A 45 -13.85 -5.91 22.04
C LYS A 45 -14.72 -5.17 21.00
N ALA A 46 -14.33 -3.95 20.62
CA ALA A 46 -15.05 -3.16 19.63
C ALA A 46 -14.92 -3.77 18.22
N THR A 47 -13.71 -4.19 17.85
CA THR A 47 -13.44 -4.82 16.54
C THR A 47 -14.13 -6.17 16.42
N GLN A 48 -14.16 -6.99 17.50
CA GLN A 48 -14.80 -8.31 17.49
C GLN A 48 -16.29 -8.24 17.12
N LYS A 49 -16.99 -7.18 17.56
CA LYS A 49 -18.40 -6.95 17.21
C LYS A 49 -18.59 -6.72 15.70
N GLN A 50 -17.58 -6.18 15.03
CA GLN A 50 -17.65 -5.82 13.61
C GLN A 50 -17.25 -6.98 12.68
N VAL A 51 -16.23 -7.78 13.07
CA VAL A 51 -15.72 -8.86 12.22
C VAL A 51 -16.49 -10.19 12.39
N GLY A 52 -17.30 -10.30 13.45
CA GLY A 52 -18.06 -11.52 13.76
C GLY A 52 -17.23 -12.60 14.48
N ALA A 53 -17.91 -13.66 14.95
CA ALA A 53 -17.33 -14.68 15.83
C ALA A 53 -16.29 -15.60 15.16
N LYS A 54 -16.29 -15.69 13.83
CA LYS A 54 -15.38 -16.59 13.08
C LYS A 54 -13.97 -16.05 12.91
N VAL A 55 -13.75 -14.77 13.17
CA VAL A 55 -12.46 -14.08 13.01
C VAL A 55 -11.92 -13.78 14.39
N ALA A 56 -10.73 -14.26 14.71
CA ALA A 56 -10.09 -13.97 15.99
C ALA A 56 -9.57 -12.52 15.99
N VAL A 57 -9.93 -11.73 17.00
CA VAL A 57 -9.35 -10.41 17.22
C VAL A 57 -8.32 -10.49 18.33
N VAL A 58 -7.10 -10.10 18.03
CA VAL A 58 -5.95 -10.22 18.95
C VAL A 58 -5.21 -8.89 19.09
N GLU A 59 -4.46 -8.73 20.18
CA GLU A 59 -3.72 -7.52 20.51
C GLU A 59 -2.19 -7.73 20.52
N SER A 60 -1.72 -8.90 20.06
CA SER A 60 -0.28 -9.16 19.92
C SER A 60 0.04 -9.97 18.69
N LEU A 61 1.21 -9.70 18.08
CA LEU A 61 1.70 -10.47 16.94
C LEU A 61 1.83 -11.97 17.28
N LYS A 62 2.31 -12.30 18.48
CA LYS A 62 2.43 -13.69 18.93
C LYS A 62 1.10 -14.44 18.89
N ALA A 63 0.00 -13.77 19.27
CA ALA A 63 -1.34 -14.37 19.21
C ALA A 63 -1.82 -14.51 17.77
N LEU A 64 -1.55 -13.51 16.90
CA LEU A 64 -1.90 -13.58 15.47
C LEU A 64 -1.20 -14.76 14.78
N LEU A 65 0.08 -14.94 15.01
CA LEU A 65 0.87 -16.00 14.38
C LEU A 65 0.47 -17.41 14.84
N LYS A 66 -0.12 -17.57 16.04
CA LYS A 66 -0.70 -18.84 16.48
C LYS A 66 -1.88 -19.31 15.63
N LEU A 67 -2.53 -18.42 14.89
CA LEU A 67 -3.63 -18.74 13.96
C LEU A 67 -3.11 -19.41 12.67
N LYS A 68 -1.79 -19.46 12.48
CA LYS A 68 -1.11 -20.07 11.35
C LYS A 68 -1.63 -19.54 9.99
N PRO A 69 -1.60 -18.21 9.76
CA PRO A 69 -1.95 -17.64 8.46
C PRO A 69 -0.91 -18.05 7.40
N ASP A 70 -1.35 -18.21 6.16
CA ASP A 70 -0.47 -18.36 5.00
C ASP A 70 0.10 -16.98 4.57
N VAL A 71 -0.69 -15.91 4.76
CA VAL A 71 -0.32 -14.51 4.45
C VAL A 71 -0.73 -13.60 5.60
N VAL A 72 0.15 -12.69 5.99
CA VAL A 72 -0.19 -11.54 6.82
C VAL A 72 -0.28 -10.30 5.95
N VAL A 73 -1.41 -9.58 6.05
CA VAL A 73 -1.69 -8.36 5.30
C VAL A 73 -1.56 -7.17 6.25
N GLU A 74 -0.58 -6.33 6.01
CA GLU A 74 -0.39 -5.10 6.77
C GLU A 74 -1.22 -3.96 6.14
N ALA A 75 -2.15 -3.40 6.90
CA ALA A 75 -3.00 -2.26 6.54
C ALA A 75 -3.16 -1.29 7.73
N ALA A 76 -2.08 -1.02 8.45
CA ALA A 76 -2.07 -0.23 9.68
C ALA A 76 -1.14 1.00 9.60
N SER A 77 0.18 0.78 9.48
CA SER A 77 1.16 1.87 9.50
C SER A 77 2.56 1.40 9.11
N GLN A 78 3.40 2.34 8.69
CA GLN A 78 4.84 2.09 8.50
C GLN A 78 5.53 1.56 9.76
N GLN A 79 5.07 1.98 10.95
CA GLN A 79 5.62 1.46 12.21
C GLN A 79 5.32 -0.04 12.38
N ALA A 80 4.13 -0.50 12.02
CA ALA A 80 3.80 -1.92 12.06
C ALA A 80 4.69 -2.76 11.12
N VAL A 81 5.04 -2.20 9.96
CA VAL A 81 5.99 -2.84 9.03
C VAL A 81 7.37 -2.97 9.69
N ARG A 82 7.88 -1.91 10.33
CA ARG A 82 9.18 -1.89 11.02
C ARG A 82 9.21 -2.88 12.18
N ASP A 83 8.18 -2.89 13.01
CA ASP A 83 8.16 -3.67 14.26
C ASP A 83 7.98 -5.17 13.99
N TRP A 84 7.23 -5.55 12.96
CA TRP A 84 6.76 -6.91 12.82
C TRP A 84 7.13 -7.61 11.51
N GLY A 85 7.49 -6.86 10.47
CA GLY A 85 7.69 -7.42 9.14
C GLY A 85 8.76 -8.51 9.09
N GLU A 86 9.93 -8.25 9.67
CA GLU A 86 11.02 -9.23 9.71
C GLU A 86 10.60 -10.51 10.46
N THR A 87 9.90 -10.37 11.60
CA THR A 87 9.44 -11.51 12.40
C THR A 87 8.46 -12.39 11.63
N ILE A 88 7.55 -11.79 10.87
CA ILE A 88 6.57 -12.51 10.04
C ILE A 88 7.29 -13.28 8.94
N LEU A 89 8.14 -12.60 8.17
CA LEU A 89 8.89 -13.20 7.07
C LEU A 89 9.81 -14.34 7.56
N LYS A 90 10.55 -14.16 8.66
CA LYS A 90 11.38 -15.22 9.26
C LYS A 90 10.61 -16.49 9.65
N LYS A 91 9.29 -16.39 9.81
CA LYS A 91 8.43 -17.55 10.11
C LYS A 91 7.94 -18.28 8.86
N GLY A 92 8.40 -17.89 7.68
CA GLY A 92 7.94 -18.48 6.41
C GLY A 92 6.51 -18.08 6.03
N ILE A 93 6.02 -16.95 6.55
CA ILE A 93 4.68 -16.42 6.27
C ILE A 93 4.81 -15.27 5.29
N ASP A 94 4.07 -15.29 4.20
CA ASP A 94 4.04 -14.18 3.24
C ASP A 94 3.57 -12.90 3.92
N LEU A 95 4.19 -11.78 3.59
CA LEU A 95 3.82 -10.47 4.09
C LEU A 95 3.41 -9.55 2.94
N MET A 96 2.14 -9.13 2.92
CA MET A 96 1.64 -8.12 2.01
C MET A 96 1.61 -6.77 2.73
N VAL A 97 2.26 -5.74 2.16
CA VAL A 97 2.45 -4.44 2.81
C VAL A 97 1.84 -3.33 1.97
N ILE A 98 0.94 -2.55 2.56
CA ILE A 98 0.41 -1.33 1.92
C ILE A 98 1.11 -0.06 2.42
N ALA A 99 1.63 -0.07 3.65
CA ALA A 99 2.41 1.05 4.19
C ALA A 99 3.86 1.02 3.67
N THR A 100 4.01 0.91 2.35
CA THR A 100 5.27 0.75 1.62
C THR A 100 6.25 1.89 1.83
N GLY A 101 5.79 3.06 2.26
CA GLY A 101 6.64 4.17 2.68
C GLY A 101 7.69 3.81 3.75
N ALA A 102 7.47 2.73 4.51
CA ALA A 102 8.47 2.19 5.43
C ALA A 102 9.78 1.79 4.71
N TYR A 103 9.68 1.36 3.46
CA TYR A 103 10.80 0.95 2.61
C TYR A 103 11.50 2.12 1.89
N GLY A 104 11.13 3.36 2.20
CA GLY A 104 12.01 4.51 1.98
C GLY A 104 13.32 4.40 2.78
N ASP A 105 13.38 3.50 3.77
CA ASP A 105 14.59 3.03 4.42
C ASP A 105 15.13 1.78 3.69
N PRO A 106 16.22 1.89 2.90
CA PRO A 106 16.76 0.76 2.13
C PRO A 106 17.32 -0.36 3.02
N LYS A 107 17.74 -0.05 4.25
CA LYS A 107 18.23 -1.07 5.20
C LYS A 107 17.08 -1.96 5.68
N LEU A 108 15.93 -1.36 5.96
CA LEU A 108 14.72 -2.12 6.33
C LEU A 108 14.26 -3.01 5.17
N TYR A 109 14.24 -2.47 3.94
CA TYR A 109 13.87 -3.24 2.76
C TYR A 109 14.79 -4.44 2.56
N ALA A 110 16.10 -4.22 2.57
CA ALA A 110 17.11 -5.29 2.43
C ALA A 110 17.01 -6.34 3.55
N CYS A 111 16.74 -5.93 4.79
CA CYS A 111 16.51 -6.83 5.91
C CYS A 111 15.31 -7.75 5.67
N HIS A 112 14.18 -7.19 5.20
CA HIS A 112 12.97 -7.97 4.92
C HIS A 112 13.14 -8.91 3.71
N ILE A 113 13.80 -8.48 2.63
CA ILE A 113 14.13 -9.34 1.49
C ILE A 113 14.98 -10.52 1.95
N LYS A 114 16.06 -10.28 2.69
CA LYS A 114 16.91 -11.34 3.23
C LYS A 114 16.16 -12.32 4.13
N ALA A 115 15.23 -11.83 4.94
CA ALA A 115 14.38 -12.67 5.80
C ALA A 115 13.44 -13.54 4.96
N ALA A 116 12.84 -12.97 3.92
CA ALA A 116 11.95 -13.66 2.99
C ALA A 116 12.69 -14.77 2.22
N GLU A 117 13.85 -14.45 1.62
CA GLU A 117 14.69 -15.41 0.89
C GLU A 117 15.10 -16.59 1.76
N LYS A 118 15.55 -16.31 2.99
CA LYS A 118 16.01 -17.36 3.92
C LYS A 118 14.89 -18.31 4.37
N SER A 119 13.67 -17.83 4.46
CA SER A 119 12.52 -18.59 4.97
C SER A 119 11.64 -19.20 3.88
N GLY A 120 11.81 -18.78 2.61
CA GLY A 120 10.92 -19.11 1.49
C GLY A 120 9.61 -18.30 1.48
N ALA A 121 9.45 -17.33 2.39
CA ALA A 121 8.33 -16.40 2.36
C ALA A 121 8.47 -15.36 1.25
N ARG A 122 7.38 -14.67 0.93
CA ARG A 122 7.38 -13.57 -0.05
C ARG A 122 6.97 -12.26 0.59
N LEU A 123 7.76 -11.21 0.33
CA LEU A 123 7.33 -9.84 0.54
C LEU A 123 6.52 -9.40 -0.68
N ARG A 124 5.25 -9.02 -0.47
CA ARG A 124 4.30 -8.64 -1.51
C ARG A 124 3.96 -7.16 -1.38
N LEU A 125 4.16 -6.41 -2.45
CA LEU A 125 3.84 -4.98 -2.52
C LEU A 125 2.71 -4.82 -3.54
N PRO A 126 1.45 -4.65 -3.11
CA PRO A 126 0.35 -4.42 -4.03
C PRO A 126 0.53 -3.06 -4.73
N SER A 127 -0.01 -2.94 -5.94
CA SER A 127 0.08 -1.71 -6.73
C SER A 127 -0.59 -0.51 -6.03
N GLY A 128 -1.45 -0.77 -5.06
CA GLY A 128 -2.18 0.28 -4.39
C GLY A 128 -3.05 1.06 -5.37
N ALA A 129 -2.93 2.38 -5.39
CA ALA A 129 -3.66 3.23 -6.33
C ALA A 129 -2.80 3.67 -7.53
N ILE A 130 -1.80 2.88 -7.94
CA ILE A 130 -0.94 3.17 -9.09
C ILE A 130 -1.51 2.44 -10.31
N ALA A 131 -1.73 3.17 -11.40
CA ALA A 131 -2.02 2.61 -12.71
C ALA A 131 -0.72 2.41 -13.50
N GLY A 132 -0.63 1.36 -14.33
CA GLY A 132 0.53 1.10 -15.18
C GLY A 132 1.75 0.53 -14.47
N LEU A 133 1.58 -0.01 -13.25
CA LEU A 133 2.70 -0.60 -12.50
C LEU A 133 3.24 -1.86 -13.18
N ASP A 134 2.41 -2.61 -13.87
CA ASP A 134 2.78 -3.75 -14.71
C ASP A 134 3.69 -3.35 -15.87
N GLY A 135 3.37 -2.23 -16.54
CA GLY A 135 4.23 -1.64 -17.56
C GLY A 135 5.60 -1.22 -17.01
N LEU A 136 5.62 -0.52 -15.87
CA LEU A 136 6.87 -0.15 -15.20
C LEU A 136 7.70 -1.38 -14.81
N LEU A 137 7.05 -2.42 -14.26
CA LEU A 137 7.71 -3.68 -13.91
C LEU A 137 8.31 -4.39 -15.12
N ALA A 138 7.68 -4.30 -16.29
CA ALA A 138 8.22 -4.83 -17.54
C ALA A 138 9.39 -3.97 -18.05
N MET A 139 9.22 -2.65 -18.10
CA MET A 139 10.22 -1.72 -18.60
C MET A 139 11.51 -1.69 -17.77
N ARG A 140 11.46 -2.05 -16.47
CA ARG A 140 12.67 -2.12 -15.63
C ARG A 140 13.68 -3.19 -16.06
N HIS A 141 13.28 -4.14 -16.92
CA HIS A 141 14.18 -5.14 -17.50
C HIS A 141 14.99 -4.59 -18.68
N ASP A 142 14.67 -3.39 -19.08
CA ASP A 142 15.36 -2.59 -20.06
C ASP A 142 16.03 -1.38 -19.41
N SER A 143 16.69 -0.51 -20.16
CA SER A 143 17.29 0.72 -19.64
C SER A 143 16.22 1.77 -19.36
N LEU A 144 16.02 2.10 -18.09
CA LEU A 144 15.17 3.20 -17.67
C LEU A 144 15.98 4.52 -17.65
N SER A 145 15.63 5.47 -18.50
CA SER A 145 16.22 6.82 -18.51
C SER A 145 15.54 7.74 -17.50
N ARG A 146 14.21 7.60 -17.30
CA ARG A 146 13.42 8.40 -16.38
C ARG A 146 12.26 7.63 -15.77
N VAL A 147 12.04 7.81 -14.47
CA VAL A 147 10.82 7.40 -13.77
C VAL A 147 10.35 8.56 -12.90
N LYS A 148 9.13 9.05 -13.14
CA LYS A 148 8.52 10.13 -12.37
C LYS A 148 7.13 9.74 -11.88
N TYR A 149 6.89 10.00 -10.62
CA TYR A 149 5.57 9.85 -10.00
C TYR A 149 5.07 11.19 -9.45
N VAL A 150 3.86 11.58 -9.84
CA VAL A 150 3.21 12.80 -9.38
C VAL A 150 1.99 12.43 -8.55
N SER A 151 1.94 12.89 -7.29
CA SER A 151 0.76 12.76 -6.43
C SER A 151 0.01 14.09 -6.37
N ILE A 152 -1.24 14.10 -6.76
CA ILE A 152 -2.06 15.30 -6.90
C ILE A 152 -3.25 15.19 -5.96
N LYS A 153 -3.42 16.17 -5.06
CA LYS A 153 -4.50 16.21 -4.08
C LYS A 153 -5.00 17.64 -3.91
N PRO A 154 -6.25 17.80 -3.45
CA PRO A 154 -6.72 19.14 -3.11
C PRO A 154 -5.88 19.75 -1.98
N PRO A 155 -5.76 21.10 -1.91
CA PRO A 155 -4.88 21.78 -0.94
C PRO A 155 -5.07 21.34 0.51
N HIS A 156 -6.31 21.19 0.98
CA HIS A 156 -6.61 20.77 2.36
C HIS A 156 -6.07 19.37 2.72
N ALA A 157 -5.83 18.48 1.74
CA ALA A 157 -5.28 17.16 2.00
C ALA A 157 -3.78 17.18 2.38
N TRP A 158 -3.13 18.34 2.22
CA TRP A 158 -1.74 18.57 2.58
C TRP A 158 -1.58 19.22 3.97
N SER A 159 -2.68 19.54 4.67
CA SER A 159 -2.62 20.04 6.04
C SER A 159 -1.95 19.06 7.00
N GLY A 160 -1.19 19.59 7.95
CA GLY A 160 -0.36 18.82 8.86
C GLY A 160 0.90 18.21 8.21
N THR A 161 1.37 18.81 7.11
CA THR A 161 2.62 18.48 6.44
C THR A 161 3.50 19.74 6.31
N PRO A 162 4.80 19.62 5.93
CA PRO A 162 5.65 20.79 5.68
C PRO A 162 5.06 21.81 4.69
N ALA A 163 4.23 21.35 3.74
CA ALA A 163 3.57 22.24 2.79
C ALA A 163 2.71 23.33 3.45
N GLU A 164 2.18 23.08 4.65
CA GLU A 164 1.39 24.07 5.40
C GLU A 164 2.24 25.23 5.95
N THR A 165 3.56 24.98 6.14
CA THR A 165 4.52 26.00 6.53
C THR A 165 5.00 26.83 5.36
N ASP A 166 5.20 26.15 4.20
CA ASP A 166 5.86 26.74 3.04
C ASP A 166 4.85 27.45 2.10
N PHE A 167 3.56 27.09 2.20
CA PHE A 167 2.49 27.58 1.32
C PHE A 167 1.23 27.94 2.13
N ASP A 168 0.57 29.03 1.75
CA ASP A 168 -0.79 29.30 2.21
C ASP A 168 -1.78 28.41 1.43
N LEU A 169 -1.94 27.17 1.92
CA LEU A 169 -2.74 26.15 1.26
C LEU A 169 -4.17 26.61 0.88
N PRO A 170 -4.91 27.34 1.75
CA PRO A 170 -6.23 27.86 1.41
C PRO A 170 -6.24 28.86 0.24
N SER A 171 -5.16 29.57 0.02
CA SER A 171 -5.06 30.60 -1.02
C SER A 171 -4.68 30.06 -2.40
N ILE A 172 -4.27 28.79 -2.51
CA ILE A 172 -3.89 28.16 -3.77
C ILE A 172 -5.10 28.13 -4.72
N LYS A 173 -4.98 28.76 -5.90
CA LYS A 173 -6.04 28.86 -6.92
C LYS A 173 -5.76 28.04 -8.19
N VAL A 174 -4.53 27.61 -8.38
CA VAL A 174 -4.06 26.82 -9.55
C VAL A 174 -3.25 25.63 -9.07
N PRO A 175 -3.13 24.55 -9.87
CA PRO A 175 -2.25 23.43 -9.53
C PRO A 175 -0.85 23.90 -9.20
N THR A 176 -0.40 23.66 -7.97
CA THR A 176 0.87 24.16 -7.42
C THR A 176 1.71 23.00 -6.94
N VAL A 177 2.95 22.90 -7.44
CA VAL A 177 3.92 21.92 -6.94
C VAL A 177 4.41 22.37 -5.57
N ILE A 178 4.12 21.58 -4.55
CA ILE A 178 4.48 21.86 -3.15
C ILE A 178 5.73 21.09 -2.69
N PHE A 179 6.17 20.10 -3.47
CA PHE A 179 7.40 19.36 -3.20
C PHE A 179 7.94 18.73 -4.48
N ARG A 180 9.26 18.77 -4.64
CA ARG A 180 10.03 17.99 -5.60
C ARG A 180 11.20 17.33 -4.90
N GLY A 181 11.49 16.07 -5.22
CA GLY A 181 12.61 15.34 -4.64
C GLY A 181 12.58 13.85 -4.94
N THR A 182 13.19 13.06 -4.07
CA THR A 182 13.25 11.62 -4.17
C THR A 182 12.15 10.94 -3.32
N PRO A 183 11.84 9.65 -3.56
CA PRO A 183 10.96 8.87 -2.69
C PRO A 183 11.44 8.80 -1.24
N ALA A 184 12.76 8.79 -1.00
CA ALA A 184 13.34 8.80 0.33
C ALA A 184 13.02 10.12 1.07
N ASP A 185 13.16 11.27 0.39
CA ASP A 185 12.79 12.57 0.95
C ASP A 185 11.29 12.69 1.18
N ALA A 186 10.48 12.24 0.22
CA ALA A 186 9.02 12.21 0.38
C ALA A 186 8.61 11.32 1.56
N GLY A 187 9.29 10.18 1.76
CA GLY A 187 9.07 9.28 2.91
C GLY A 187 9.36 9.94 4.25
N ARG A 188 10.39 10.77 4.31
CA ARG A 188 10.81 11.51 5.52
C ARG A 188 9.91 12.71 5.81
N LEU A 189 9.60 13.52 4.81
CA LEU A 189 8.89 14.79 4.96
C LEU A 189 7.35 14.63 4.91
N TYR A 190 6.87 13.69 4.09
CA TYR A 190 5.45 13.43 3.85
C TYR A 190 5.07 11.96 4.09
N PRO A 191 5.36 11.35 5.25
CA PRO A 191 5.28 9.90 5.47
C PRO A 191 3.89 9.32 5.19
N LYS A 192 2.82 10.09 5.43
CA LYS A 192 1.43 9.67 5.16
C LYS A 192 1.05 9.72 3.67
N ASN A 193 1.92 10.27 2.81
CA ASN A 193 1.67 10.49 1.38
C ASN A 193 2.69 9.76 0.48
N ALA A 194 3.72 9.14 1.04
CA ALA A 194 4.86 8.59 0.32
C ALA A 194 4.71 7.13 -0.11
N ASN A 195 3.68 6.40 0.35
CA ASN A 195 3.57 4.96 0.09
C ASN A 195 3.65 4.64 -1.43
N LEU A 196 2.87 5.32 -2.25
CA LEU A 196 2.85 5.06 -3.69
C LEU A 196 4.17 5.47 -4.37
N ALA A 197 4.78 6.57 -3.91
CA ALA A 197 6.08 7.03 -4.39
C ALA A 197 7.19 5.97 -4.18
N VAL A 198 7.23 5.42 -2.97
CA VAL A 198 8.18 4.34 -2.62
C VAL A 198 7.87 3.07 -3.42
N THR A 199 6.59 2.72 -3.60
CA THR A 199 6.22 1.55 -4.44
C THR A 199 6.72 1.72 -5.87
N VAL A 200 6.49 2.89 -6.50
CA VAL A 200 7.00 3.18 -7.86
C VAL A 200 8.52 3.03 -7.92
N ALA A 201 9.22 3.57 -6.94
CA ALA A 201 10.68 3.49 -6.89
C ALA A 201 11.19 2.05 -6.80
N LEU A 202 10.61 1.24 -5.91
CA LEU A 202 11.01 -0.16 -5.73
C LEU A 202 10.67 -1.03 -6.96
N CYS A 203 9.65 -0.65 -7.72
CA CYS A 203 9.26 -1.34 -8.94
C CYS A 203 10.03 -0.87 -10.20
N GLY A 204 10.62 0.33 -10.16
CA GLY A 204 11.27 0.99 -11.29
C GLY A 204 12.76 1.27 -11.06
N ALA A 205 13.13 2.55 -11.08
CA ALA A 205 14.52 3.01 -11.10
C ALA A 205 15.22 3.05 -9.73
N GLY A 206 14.54 2.70 -8.65
CA GLY A 206 15.05 2.77 -7.28
C GLY A 206 14.81 4.11 -6.61
N LEU A 207 15.16 4.16 -5.31
CA LEU A 207 14.85 5.30 -4.43
C LEU A 207 15.60 6.59 -4.81
N ASP A 208 16.77 6.46 -5.40
CA ASP A 208 17.65 7.62 -5.70
C ASP A 208 17.39 8.21 -7.10
N ARG A 209 16.85 7.42 -8.04
CA ARG A 209 16.68 7.81 -9.44
C ARG A 209 15.22 8.05 -9.82
N THR A 210 14.28 7.83 -8.92
CA THR A 210 12.85 8.11 -9.16
C THR A 210 12.54 9.54 -8.75
N GLU A 211 11.94 10.33 -9.66
CA GLU A 211 11.50 11.68 -9.39
C GLU A 211 10.11 11.68 -8.74
N ILE A 212 9.92 12.51 -7.72
CA ILE A 212 8.62 12.68 -7.06
C ILE A 212 8.19 14.15 -7.12
N GLU A 213 6.95 14.37 -7.51
CA GLU A 213 6.26 15.64 -7.30
C GLU A 213 5.00 15.44 -6.46
N LEU A 214 4.79 16.34 -5.50
CA LEU A 214 3.54 16.49 -4.77
C LEU A 214 2.89 17.80 -5.21
N VAL A 215 1.60 17.72 -5.58
CA VAL A 215 0.87 18.85 -6.15
C VAL A 215 -0.39 19.11 -5.33
N ALA A 216 -0.57 20.36 -4.92
CA ALA A 216 -1.81 20.89 -4.40
C ALA A 216 -2.65 21.43 -5.56
N ASP A 217 -3.79 20.78 -5.87
CA ASP A 217 -4.64 21.16 -7.00
C ASP A 217 -6.07 21.46 -6.51
N PRO A 218 -6.46 22.73 -6.48
CA PRO A 218 -7.81 23.15 -6.08
C PRO A 218 -8.88 22.84 -7.12
N THR A 219 -8.49 22.47 -8.36
CA THR A 219 -9.43 22.20 -9.46
C THR A 219 -9.92 20.76 -9.50
N LEU A 220 -9.35 19.89 -8.66
CA LEU A 220 -9.82 18.50 -8.56
C LEU A 220 -11.30 18.44 -8.12
N PRO A 221 -12.08 17.54 -8.74
CA PRO A 221 -13.45 17.31 -8.27
C PRO A 221 -13.48 16.93 -6.77
N PRO A 222 -14.49 17.34 -6.01
CA PRO A 222 -14.61 17.03 -4.58
C PRO A 222 -14.51 15.54 -4.30
N GLY A 223 -13.78 15.18 -3.24
CA GLY A 223 -13.59 13.78 -2.81
C GLY A 223 -12.68 12.96 -3.74
N THR A 224 -11.94 13.61 -4.63
CA THR A 224 -11.01 12.92 -5.53
C THR A 224 -9.53 13.24 -5.23
N ASN A 225 -8.66 12.40 -5.75
CA ASN A 225 -7.23 12.62 -5.87
C ASN A 225 -6.75 12.07 -7.20
N ALA A 226 -5.65 12.60 -7.71
CA ALA A 226 -5.07 12.13 -8.96
C ALA A 226 -3.61 11.71 -8.76
N SER A 227 -3.10 10.96 -9.72
CA SER A 227 -1.69 10.63 -9.82
C SER A 227 -1.29 10.41 -11.26
N ARG A 228 -0.02 10.72 -11.57
CA ARG A 228 0.60 10.39 -12.85
C ARG A 228 1.83 9.54 -12.62
N LEU A 229 2.04 8.59 -13.52
CA LEU A 229 3.24 7.81 -13.66
C LEU A 229 3.79 8.08 -15.08
N GLU A 230 5.01 8.56 -15.15
CA GLU A 230 5.73 8.82 -16.38
C GLU A 230 7.02 7.99 -16.36
N VAL A 231 7.21 7.16 -17.37
CA VAL A 231 8.38 6.27 -17.51
C VAL A 231 8.93 6.43 -18.91
N GLU A 232 10.24 6.55 -19.02
CA GLU A 232 10.98 6.61 -20.27
C GLU A 232 12.12 5.60 -20.22
N GLY A 233 12.34 4.89 -21.32
CA GLY A 233 13.39 3.89 -21.47
C GLY A 233 13.58 3.47 -22.92
N ASP A 234 14.47 2.52 -23.17
CA ASP A 234 14.77 2.08 -24.55
C ASP A 234 13.56 1.41 -25.23
N SER A 235 12.66 0.79 -24.44
CA SER A 235 11.39 0.23 -24.93
C SER A 235 10.31 1.25 -25.24
N GLY A 236 10.53 2.54 -24.95
CA GLY A 236 9.60 3.64 -25.25
C GLY A 236 9.15 4.43 -24.03
N GLU A 237 7.96 5.01 -24.11
CA GLU A 237 7.36 5.85 -23.06
C GLU A 237 6.06 5.23 -22.54
N LEU A 238 5.86 5.29 -21.21
CA LEU A 238 4.60 4.99 -20.55
C LEU A 238 4.13 6.25 -19.80
N LYS A 239 2.93 6.72 -20.15
CA LYS A 239 2.29 7.84 -19.46
C LYS A 239 0.90 7.40 -18.99
N MET A 240 0.72 7.32 -17.68
CA MET A 240 -0.55 6.94 -17.06
C MET A 240 -1.02 8.03 -16.11
N GLU A 241 -2.28 8.40 -16.25
CA GLU A 241 -2.96 9.29 -15.32
C GLU A 241 -4.16 8.60 -14.70
N ARG A 242 -4.36 8.82 -13.42
CA ARG A 242 -5.48 8.30 -12.68
C ARG A 242 -6.17 9.43 -11.91
N LEU A 243 -7.48 9.57 -12.10
CA LEU A 243 -8.38 10.30 -11.22
C LEU A 243 -9.15 9.27 -10.39
N GLY A 244 -9.01 9.31 -9.07
CA GLY A 244 -9.59 8.31 -8.18
C GLY A 244 -10.40 8.93 -7.06
N ARG A 245 -11.36 8.18 -6.55
CA ARG A 245 -12.14 8.57 -5.37
C ARG A 245 -11.38 8.24 -4.09
N ALA A 246 -11.39 9.16 -3.14
CA ALA A 246 -10.95 8.92 -1.78
C ALA A 246 -11.95 8.02 -1.04
N MET A 247 -11.48 7.28 -0.03
CA MET A 247 -12.37 6.55 0.87
C MET A 247 -13.18 7.54 1.73
N PRO A 248 -14.50 7.32 1.91
CA PRO A 248 -15.34 8.22 2.73
C PRO A 248 -14.78 8.43 4.13
N ASP A 249 -14.38 7.35 4.79
CA ASP A 249 -13.89 7.38 6.18
C ASP A 249 -12.37 7.66 6.29
N ASN A 250 -11.66 7.78 5.15
CA ASN A 250 -10.23 8.09 5.11
C ASN A 250 -9.86 8.83 3.82
N PRO A 251 -10.05 10.14 3.75
CA PRO A 251 -9.79 10.95 2.54
C PRO A 251 -8.34 10.89 2.03
N LYS A 252 -7.40 10.46 2.87
CA LYS A 252 -5.98 10.31 2.50
C LYS A 252 -5.69 9.05 1.70
N THR A 253 -6.65 8.11 1.62
CA THR A 253 -6.51 6.80 0.94
C THR A 253 -7.53 6.69 -0.19
N GLY A 254 -7.08 6.27 -1.36
CA GLY A 254 -7.98 5.99 -2.50
C GLY A 254 -8.66 4.63 -2.36
N VAL A 255 -9.92 4.55 -2.79
CA VAL A 255 -10.69 3.28 -2.84
C VAL A 255 -9.94 2.18 -3.59
N LEU A 256 -9.31 2.53 -4.71
CA LEU A 256 -8.54 1.58 -5.53
C LEU A 256 -7.46 0.84 -4.74
N THR A 257 -6.88 1.45 -3.70
CA THR A 257 -5.85 0.81 -2.86
C THR A 257 -6.34 -0.48 -2.21
N ALA A 258 -7.55 -0.50 -1.68
CA ALA A 258 -8.10 -1.71 -1.08
C ALA A 258 -8.56 -2.73 -2.14
N LEU A 259 -9.06 -2.26 -3.28
CA LEU A 259 -9.49 -3.12 -4.38
C LEU A 259 -8.33 -3.87 -5.02
N THR A 260 -7.19 -3.21 -5.27
CA THR A 260 -6.00 -3.87 -5.81
C THR A 260 -5.43 -4.90 -4.82
N MET A 261 -5.44 -4.58 -3.54
CA MET A 261 -5.04 -5.51 -2.48
C MET A 261 -5.95 -6.74 -2.42
N ALA A 262 -7.27 -6.55 -2.56
CA ALA A 262 -8.22 -7.66 -2.64
C ALA A 262 -7.98 -8.52 -3.88
N ASP A 263 -7.74 -7.90 -5.03
CA ASP A 263 -7.47 -8.60 -6.28
C ASP A 263 -6.17 -9.42 -6.23
N ASP A 264 -5.09 -8.84 -5.71
CA ASP A 264 -3.82 -9.54 -5.54
C ASP A 264 -3.94 -10.76 -4.61
N LEU A 265 -4.74 -10.66 -3.55
CA LEU A 265 -5.05 -11.80 -2.69
C LEU A 265 -5.91 -12.85 -3.42
N MET A 266 -6.88 -12.41 -4.23
CA MET A 266 -7.72 -13.33 -5.02
C MET A 266 -6.93 -14.03 -6.12
N LYS A 267 -5.94 -13.39 -6.76
CA LYS A 267 -5.01 -14.02 -7.71
C LYS A 267 -4.29 -15.22 -7.10
N MET A 268 -3.96 -15.18 -5.81
CA MET A 268 -3.29 -16.30 -5.14
C MET A 268 -4.14 -17.59 -5.07
N VAL A 269 -5.46 -17.52 -5.29
CA VAL A 269 -6.39 -18.65 -5.19
C VAL A 269 -7.15 -18.93 -6.48
N ARG A 270 -7.08 -18.06 -7.48
CA ARG A 270 -7.65 -18.27 -8.82
C ARG A 270 -6.85 -19.29 -9.61
N ALA A 271 -7.47 -19.79 -10.69
CA ALA A 271 -6.80 -20.67 -11.66
C ALA A 271 -6.05 -19.88 -12.74
N SER A 272 -6.32 -18.58 -12.86
CA SER A 272 -5.66 -17.66 -13.79
C SER A 272 -5.43 -16.31 -13.10
N ASP A 273 -4.50 -15.53 -13.60
CA ASP A 273 -4.17 -14.20 -13.09
C ASP A 273 -5.18 -13.12 -13.52
N TRP A 274 -6.15 -13.48 -14.37
CA TRP A 274 -7.19 -12.60 -14.93
C TRP A 274 -8.61 -12.99 -14.50
#